data_6eff67e54185d74a515c280be04f15cd
#
_entry.id   6eff67e54185d74a515c280be04f15cd
#
_cell.length_a   1.000
_cell.length_b   1.000
_cell.length_c   1.000
_cell.angle_alpha   90.00
_cell.angle_beta   90.00
_cell.angle_gamma   90.00
#
_symmetry.space_group_name_H-M   'P 1'
#
loop_
_entity.id
_entity.type
_entity.pdbx_description
1 polymer ?
#
loop_
_entity_poly.entity_id
_entity_poly.type
_entity_poly.pdbx_seq_one_letter_code
_entity_poly.pdbx_strand_id
1 'polypeptide(L)'
;MKHRAFLLFTFCFLLAFAACQKQVETISPEELARRDSLALHVAVMPVLDCLPIYYAQQCGMFESEGLDVRLHEYLSQMDCDTALQFSHAQVAYTDIMRLLQMSENTSAIVTLQGKMSLLTARTKRIRQLKHLGERLVALDRLSATDYWSDQLMEEAGLDINDIYRPQINDIQLRTTMLTEQLVDAALLPEPYATQAEMQGNRRLRSRLEGDSLPHFTCLAIQRPVLADTMRHRQIKQFLAAVAKAARQMNSAECQEDSIRNILKIQYALPGSVADSLKFTRFPVPLEAKEKDIDEAVRWLTKRERAPKKQRRDSLLCNPMEP
;
A
#
# COMPACT_ATOMS: atom_id res chain seq x y z
N MET A 1 45.43 40.73 43.33
CA MET A 1 45.44 40.56 41.85
C MET A 1 44.92 39.18 41.37
N LYS A 2 45.17 38.12 42.13
CA LYS A 2 44.70 36.75 41.68
C LYS A 2 43.17 36.52 41.63
N HIS A 3 42.42 37.17 42.51
CA HIS A 3 40.95 37.03 42.51
C HIS A 3 40.23 37.74 41.34
N ARG A 4 40.77 38.84 40.79
CA ARG A 4 40.20 39.56 39.66
C ARG A 4 40.40 38.81 38.33
N ALA A 5 41.52 38.09 38.19
CA ALA A 5 41.77 37.27 37.01
C ALA A 5 40.87 36.01 36.95
N PHE A 6 40.55 35.42 38.12
CA PHE A 6 39.66 34.25 38.20
C PHE A 6 38.22 34.63 37.90
N LEU A 7 37.70 35.76 38.31
CA LEU A 7 36.35 36.26 38.00
C LEU A 7 36.19 36.61 36.50
N LEU A 8 37.23 37.13 35.86
CA LEU A 8 37.22 37.40 34.43
C LEU A 8 37.22 36.09 33.60
N PHE A 9 37.92 35.06 34.04
CA PHE A 9 37.98 33.77 33.36
C PHE A 9 36.65 32.99 33.47
N THR A 10 35.96 33.05 34.63
CA THR A 10 34.64 32.46 34.80
C THR A 10 33.57 33.20 34.02
N PHE A 11 33.67 34.53 33.88
CA PHE A 11 32.72 35.31 33.09
C PHE A 11 32.86 35.06 31.59
N CYS A 12 34.08 34.92 31.06
CA CYS A 12 34.33 34.55 29.68
C CYS A 12 33.88 33.11 29.39
N PHE A 13 33.96 32.17 30.32
CA PHE A 13 33.49 30.79 30.16
C PHE A 13 31.98 30.71 30.13
N LEU A 14 31.28 31.52 30.92
CA LEU A 14 29.82 31.63 30.90
C LEU A 14 29.29 32.27 29.60
N LEU A 15 30.01 33.23 29.01
CA LEU A 15 29.65 33.83 27.73
C LEU A 15 29.88 32.88 26.56
N ALA A 16 30.85 31.96 26.61
CA ALA A 16 31.10 30.97 25.60
C ALA A 16 30.00 29.88 25.54
N PHE A 17 29.36 29.58 26.68
CA PHE A 17 28.20 28.65 26.69
C PHE A 17 26.94 29.27 26.17
N ALA A 18 26.75 30.59 26.24
CA ALA A 18 25.57 31.27 25.69
C ALA A 18 25.60 31.40 24.14
N ALA A 19 26.81 31.28 23.53
CA ALA A 19 26.96 31.42 22.08
C ALA A 19 26.68 30.15 21.25
N CYS A 20 26.45 28.99 21.90
CA CYS A 20 26.19 27.71 21.24
C CYS A 20 24.74 27.21 21.38
N GLN A 21 23.78 28.06 21.76
CA GLN A 21 22.38 27.72 21.51
C GLN A 21 22.13 27.89 20.00
N LYS A 22 22.18 26.79 19.25
CA LYS A 22 21.51 26.72 17.94
C LYS A 22 20.09 27.20 18.18
N GLN A 23 19.75 28.39 17.70
CA GLN A 23 18.36 28.80 17.57
C GLN A 23 17.69 27.71 16.76
N VAL A 24 16.84 26.93 17.40
CA VAL A 24 15.87 26.09 16.71
C VAL A 24 14.97 27.11 16.05
N GLU A 25 15.17 27.36 14.76
CA GLU A 25 14.24 28.17 13.96
C GLU A 25 12.86 27.52 14.09
N THR A 26 12.02 28.09 14.93
CA THR A 26 10.63 27.70 15.02
C THR A 26 9.95 28.11 13.73
N ILE A 27 9.75 27.14 12.83
CA ILE A 27 9.03 27.35 11.57
C ILE A 27 7.64 27.83 11.91
N SER A 28 7.20 28.94 11.30
CA SER A 28 5.86 29.48 11.56
C SER A 28 4.78 28.51 11.12
N PRO A 29 3.59 28.52 11.75
CA PRO A 29 2.45 27.71 11.31
C PRO A 29 2.07 27.94 9.83
N GLU A 30 2.22 29.15 9.33
CA GLU A 30 1.97 29.52 7.93
C GLU A 30 3.00 28.85 6.98
N GLU A 31 4.26 28.85 7.36
CA GLU A 31 5.32 28.19 6.58
C GLU A 31 5.16 26.67 6.61
N LEU A 32 4.73 26.08 7.74
CA LEU A 32 4.38 24.66 7.82
C LEU A 32 3.22 24.31 6.90
N ALA A 33 2.15 25.11 6.92
CA ALA A 33 1.00 24.92 6.04
C ALA A 33 1.38 25.08 4.57
N ARG A 34 2.25 26.04 4.24
CA ARG A 34 2.77 26.23 2.89
C ARG A 34 3.59 25.02 2.43
N ARG A 35 4.49 24.51 3.26
CA ARG A 35 5.28 23.31 2.94
C ARG A 35 4.39 22.10 2.76
N ASP A 36 3.41 21.91 3.63
CA ASP A 36 2.44 20.83 3.52
C ASP A 36 1.64 20.91 2.22
N SER A 37 1.17 22.12 1.85
CA SER A 37 0.45 22.31 0.58
C SER A 37 1.28 22.06 -0.67
N LEU A 38 2.60 22.14 -0.60
CA LEU A 38 3.53 21.86 -1.70
C LEU A 38 3.99 20.39 -1.73
N ALA A 39 3.87 19.67 -0.62
CA ALA A 39 4.22 18.28 -0.52
C ALA A 39 3.34 17.40 -1.42
N LEU A 40 3.85 16.23 -1.79
CA LEU A 40 3.08 15.18 -2.45
C LEU A 40 2.52 14.23 -1.39
N HIS A 41 1.19 14.22 -1.23
CA HIS A 41 0.51 13.36 -0.29
C HIS A 41 0.16 12.03 -0.95
N VAL A 42 0.56 10.92 -0.34
CA VAL A 42 0.39 9.56 -0.87
C VAL A 42 -0.31 8.70 0.17
N ALA A 43 -1.48 8.17 -0.16
CA ALA A 43 -2.20 7.21 0.67
C ALA A 43 -1.67 5.79 0.40
N VAL A 44 -1.21 5.11 1.44
CA VAL A 44 -0.57 3.80 1.36
C VAL A 44 -1.15 2.83 2.39
N MET A 45 -0.95 1.55 2.16
CA MET A 45 -1.27 0.50 3.13
C MET A 45 0.02 -0.21 3.58
N PRO A 46 0.09 -0.78 4.79
CA PRO A 46 1.21 -1.58 5.25
C PRO A 46 1.18 -3.00 4.63
N VAL A 47 1.24 -3.07 3.31
CA VAL A 47 1.30 -4.30 2.50
C VAL A 47 2.57 -4.35 1.66
N LEU A 48 3.00 -5.55 1.23
CA LEU A 48 4.27 -5.67 0.50
C LEU A 48 4.27 -4.92 -0.83
N ASP A 49 3.13 -4.68 -1.44
CA ASP A 49 3.01 -3.87 -2.66
C ASP A 49 3.47 -2.42 -2.45
N CYS A 50 3.23 -1.86 -1.26
CA CYS A 50 3.65 -0.51 -0.90
C CYS A 50 5.08 -0.44 -0.34
N LEU A 51 5.72 -1.57 -0.05
CA LEU A 51 7.02 -1.60 0.60
C LEU A 51 8.12 -0.83 -0.16
N PRO A 52 8.16 -0.84 -1.51
CA PRO A 52 9.11 0.01 -2.25
C PRO A 52 8.95 1.52 -2.00
N ILE A 53 7.72 1.98 -1.67
CA ILE A 53 7.45 3.38 -1.33
C ILE A 53 8.08 3.74 0.02
N TYR A 54 7.86 2.90 1.03
CA TYR A 54 8.46 3.06 2.36
C TYR A 54 9.99 2.96 2.31
N TYR A 55 10.50 2.05 1.49
CA TYR A 55 11.94 1.90 1.27
C TYR A 55 12.54 3.15 0.61
N ALA A 56 11.88 3.71 -0.40
CA ALA A 56 12.31 4.95 -1.05
C ALA A 56 12.37 6.11 -0.05
N GLN A 57 11.37 6.23 0.84
CA GLN A 57 11.35 7.24 1.90
C GLN A 57 12.49 7.03 2.90
N GLN A 58 12.64 5.82 3.43
CA GLN A 58 13.69 5.53 4.42
C GLN A 58 15.10 5.72 3.89
N CYS A 59 15.33 5.45 2.61
CA CYS A 59 16.62 5.63 1.95
C CYS A 59 16.85 7.06 1.43
N GLY A 60 15.98 8.03 1.73
CA GLY A 60 16.11 9.42 1.29
C GLY A 60 16.03 9.59 -0.23
N MET A 61 15.38 8.64 -0.95
CA MET A 61 15.33 8.71 -2.42
C MET A 61 14.42 9.84 -2.90
N PHE A 62 13.37 10.17 -2.16
CA PHE A 62 12.49 11.28 -2.49
C PHE A 62 13.21 12.63 -2.27
N GLU A 63 13.88 12.78 -1.14
CA GLU A 63 14.67 13.97 -0.82
C GLU A 63 15.81 14.19 -1.82
N SER A 64 16.44 13.11 -2.31
CA SER A 64 17.50 13.20 -3.33
C SER A 64 17.00 13.73 -4.68
N GLU A 65 15.71 13.57 -4.96
CA GLU A 65 15.02 14.12 -6.14
C GLU A 65 14.37 15.50 -5.84
N GLY A 66 14.57 16.06 -4.65
CA GLY A 66 13.99 17.33 -4.22
C GLY A 66 12.48 17.25 -3.95
N LEU A 67 11.94 16.06 -3.65
CA LEU A 67 10.54 15.83 -3.34
C LEU A 67 10.30 15.79 -1.83
N ASP A 68 9.31 16.54 -1.35
CA ASP A 68 8.69 16.34 -0.05
C ASP A 68 7.48 15.42 -0.24
N VAL A 69 7.61 14.16 0.21
CA VAL A 69 6.55 13.15 0.12
C VAL A 69 6.00 12.88 1.52
N ARG A 70 4.68 12.98 1.67
CA ARG A 70 3.96 12.70 2.91
C ARG A 70 3.16 11.41 2.75
N LEU A 71 3.58 10.34 3.43
CA LEU A 71 2.86 9.09 3.43
C LEU A 71 1.75 9.14 4.49
N HIS A 72 0.52 8.82 4.07
CA HIS A 72 -0.65 8.64 4.93
C HIS A 72 -0.99 7.15 4.93
N GLU A 73 -0.74 6.49 6.06
CA GLU A 73 -0.99 5.07 6.21
C GLU A 73 -2.44 4.81 6.61
N TYR A 74 -3.07 3.90 5.87
CA TYR A 74 -4.43 3.42 6.12
C TYR A 74 -4.45 1.90 6.21
N LEU A 75 -5.38 1.35 6.96
CA LEU A 75 -5.54 -0.10 7.13
C LEU A 75 -6.58 -0.70 6.18
N SER A 76 -7.22 0.12 5.36
CA SER A 76 -8.16 -0.32 4.33
C SER A 76 -7.95 0.41 3.00
N GLN A 77 -8.19 -0.30 1.88
CA GLN A 77 -8.21 0.34 0.57
C GLN A 77 -9.31 1.41 0.49
N MET A 78 -10.45 1.20 1.16
CA MET A 78 -11.56 2.16 1.15
C MET A 78 -11.14 3.51 1.73
N ASP A 79 -10.28 3.53 2.76
CA ASP A 79 -9.78 4.78 3.33
C ASP A 79 -8.76 5.44 2.39
N CYS A 80 -7.90 4.67 1.71
CA CYS A 80 -7.03 5.19 0.65
C CYS A 80 -7.85 5.82 -0.49
N ASP A 81 -8.92 5.14 -0.92
CA ASP A 81 -9.84 5.63 -1.96
C ASP A 81 -10.51 6.93 -1.53
N THR A 82 -10.95 7.00 -0.27
CA THR A 82 -11.55 8.20 0.32
C THR A 82 -10.56 9.36 0.33
N ALA A 83 -9.32 9.11 0.75
CA ALA A 83 -8.26 10.12 0.73
C ALA A 83 -8.00 10.64 -0.70
N LEU A 84 -7.98 9.76 -1.70
CA LEU A 84 -7.83 10.12 -3.10
C LEU A 84 -9.05 10.93 -3.60
N GLN A 85 -10.26 10.46 -3.34
CA GLN A 85 -11.49 11.07 -3.82
C GLN A 85 -11.71 12.50 -3.29
N PHE A 86 -11.36 12.73 -2.03
CA PHE A 86 -11.50 14.03 -1.36
C PHE A 86 -10.24 14.89 -1.41
N SER A 87 -9.26 14.54 -2.24
CA SER A 87 -8.02 15.30 -2.45
C SER A 87 -7.14 15.44 -1.21
N HIS A 88 -7.29 14.55 -0.22
CA HIS A 88 -6.38 14.44 0.91
C HIS A 88 -5.06 13.78 0.50
N ALA A 89 -5.05 13.03 -0.61
CA ALA A 89 -3.87 12.49 -1.25
C ALA A 89 -3.97 12.65 -2.77
N GLN A 90 -2.84 12.88 -3.44
CA GLN A 90 -2.76 12.96 -4.89
C GLN A 90 -2.52 11.60 -5.53
N VAL A 91 -1.92 10.68 -4.76
CA VAL A 91 -1.67 9.29 -5.14
C VAL A 91 -2.22 8.37 -4.06
N ALA A 92 -2.84 7.26 -4.45
CA ALA A 92 -3.33 6.27 -3.49
C ALA A 92 -3.13 4.83 -3.96
N TYR A 93 -2.79 3.94 -3.03
CA TYR A 93 -2.85 2.50 -3.23
C TYR A 93 -4.30 2.02 -3.27
N THR A 94 -4.68 1.33 -4.33
CA THR A 94 -6.04 0.81 -4.54
C THR A 94 -6.06 -0.34 -5.54
N ASP A 95 -7.22 -0.66 -6.11
CA ASP A 95 -7.35 -1.59 -7.23
C ASP A 95 -8.28 -1.08 -8.35
N ILE A 96 -8.13 -1.70 -9.52
CA ILE A 96 -8.85 -1.30 -10.74
C ILE A 96 -10.37 -1.41 -10.58
N MET A 97 -10.88 -2.46 -9.88
CA MET A 97 -12.33 -2.63 -9.70
C MET A 97 -12.93 -1.47 -8.89
N ARG A 98 -12.24 -1.06 -7.84
CA ARG A 98 -12.67 0.06 -6.99
C ARG A 98 -12.63 1.37 -7.77
N LEU A 99 -11.56 1.63 -8.51
CA LEU A 99 -11.42 2.82 -9.34
C LEU A 99 -12.52 2.93 -10.41
N LEU A 100 -12.88 1.83 -11.04
CA LEU A 100 -13.96 1.80 -12.04
C LEU A 100 -15.33 2.18 -11.44
N GLN A 101 -15.50 2.12 -10.13
CA GLN A 101 -16.72 2.46 -9.41
C GLN A 101 -16.68 3.85 -8.77
N MET A 102 -15.51 4.51 -8.71
CA MET A 102 -15.35 5.84 -8.13
C MET A 102 -15.88 6.96 -9.03
N SER A 103 -15.89 8.20 -8.53
CA SER A 103 -16.26 9.40 -9.29
C SER A 103 -15.24 9.75 -10.38
N GLU A 104 -15.61 10.62 -11.32
CA GLU A 104 -14.88 10.91 -12.57
C GLU A 104 -13.48 11.55 -12.39
N ASN A 105 -13.11 11.96 -11.19
CA ASN A 105 -11.86 12.68 -10.93
C ASN A 105 -10.63 11.79 -10.71
N THR A 106 -10.77 10.47 -10.79
CA THR A 106 -9.66 9.53 -10.64
C THR A 106 -9.21 9.04 -11.99
N SER A 107 -7.92 9.13 -12.28
CA SER A 107 -7.39 8.63 -13.54
C SER A 107 -5.90 8.48 -13.50
N ALA A 108 -5.39 7.75 -14.43
CA ALA A 108 -4.02 7.32 -14.55
C ALA A 108 -3.61 6.38 -13.41
N ILE A 109 -3.18 5.21 -13.79
CA ILE A 109 -2.73 4.18 -12.86
C ILE A 109 -1.39 3.61 -13.31
N VAL A 110 -0.58 3.23 -12.32
CA VAL A 110 0.51 2.29 -12.51
C VAL A 110 0.17 1.03 -11.73
N THR A 111 0.20 -0.13 -12.38
CA THR A 111 -0.18 -1.40 -11.77
C THR A 111 0.96 -1.98 -10.94
N LEU A 112 0.59 -2.71 -9.91
CA LEU A 112 1.45 -3.46 -9.00
C LEU A 112 1.08 -4.95 -9.09
N GLN A 113 1.96 -5.83 -8.61
CA GLN A 113 1.72 -7.27 -8.60
C GLN A 113 1.14 -7.72 -7.25
N GLY A 114 -0.04 -7.27 -6.89
CA GLY A 114 -0.68 -7.68 -5.65
C GLY A 114 -0.87 -9.19 -5.57
N LYS A 115 -0.32 -9.82 -4.53
CA LYS A 115 -0.51 -11.24 -4.25
C LYS A 115 -1.39 -11.38 -3.02
N MET A 116 -2.48 -12.14 -3.19
CA MET A 116 -3.39 -12.49 -2.12
C MET A 116 -3.28 -13.97 -1.80
N SER A 117 -3.46 -14.31 -0.54
CA SER A 117 -3.52 -15.71 -0.09
C SER A 117 -4.85 -15.97 0.61
N LEU A 118 -5.41 -17.15 0.35
CA LEU A 118 -6.56 -17.62 1.10
C LEU A 118 -6.08 -18.40 2.31
N LEU A 119 -6.42 -17.91 3.49
CA LEU A 119 -6.15 -18.60 4.75
C LEU A 119 -7.45 -19.08 5.39
N THR A 120 -7.40 -20.22 6.07
CA THR A 120 -8.53 -20.81 6.79
C THR A 120 -8.23 -20.94 8.27
N ALA A 121 -9.24 -20.71 9.09
CA ALA A 121 -9.12 -20.78 10.52
C ALA A 121 -8.71 -22.21 10.97
N ARG A 122 -7.76 -22.27 11.91
CA ARG A 122 -7.06 -23.51 12.32
C ARG A 122 -7.99 -24.64 12.77
N THR A 123 -9.12 -24.34 13.39
CA THR A 123 -10.04 -25.35 13.93
C THR A 123 -11.10 -25.82 12.95
N LYS A 124 -11.31 -25.09 11.84
CA LYS A 124 -12.41 -25.37 10.90
C LYS A 124 -12.18 -26.57 9.99
N ARG A 125 -10.99 -27.18 10.04
CA ARG A 125 -10.59 -28.37 9.24
C ARG A 125 -10.78 -28.22 7.73
N ILE A 126 -10.80 -26.97 7.22
CA ILE A 126 -10.86 -26.65 5.80
C ILE A 126 -9.47 -26.91 5.23
N ARG A 127 -9.32 -27.94 4.38
CA ARG A 127 -8.01 -28.36 3.82
C ARG A 127 -7.93 -28.22 2.31
N GLN A 128 -9.04 -28.03 1.64
CA GLN A 128 -9.16 -27.91 0.18
C GLN A 128 -10.24 -26.86 -0.13
N LEU A 129 -10.16 -26.23 -1.29
CA LEU A 129 -11.09 -25.19 -1.73
C LEU A 129 -12.55 -25.67 -1.71
N LYS A 130 -12.84 -26.93 -2.11
CA LYS A 130 -14.18 -27.51 -2.11
C LYS A 130 -14.83 -27.58 -0.71
N HIS A 131 -14.08 -27.38 0.38
CA HIS A 131 -14.62 -27.36 1.74
C HIS A 131 -15.07 -25.94 2.16
N LEU A 132 -15.06 -24.96 1.23
CA LEU A 132 -15.48 -23.59 1.51
C LEU A 132 -16.99 -23.37 1.40
N GLY A 133 -17.73 -24.35 0.85
CA GLY A 133 -19.20 -24.28 0.79
C GLY A 133 -19.81 -23.95 2.15
N GLU A 134 -20.76 -23.01 2.19
CA GLU A 134 -21.45 -22.51 3.38
C GLU A 134 -20.51 -21.90 4.46
N ARG A 135 -19.34 -21.38 4.06
CA ARG A 135 -18.35 -20.79 4.95
C ARG A 135 -18.32 -19.26 4.85
N LEU A 136 -17.94 -18.63 5.97
CA LEU A 136 -17.67 -17.19 6.06
C LEU A 136 -16.27 -16.92 5.54
N VAL A 137 -16.15 -16.34 4.34
CA VAL A 137 -14.90 -15.95 3.71
C VAL A 137 -14.77 -14.43 3.73
N ALA A 138 -13.98 -13.91 4.67
CA ALA A 138 -13.80 -12.47 4.85
C ALA A 138 -12.93 -11.86 3.74
N LEU A 139 -13.41 -10.76 3.19
CA LEU A 139 -12.74 -10.05 2.10
C LEU A 139 -13.22 -8.59 2.01
N ASP A 140 -12.68 -7.84 1.07
CA ASP A 140 -13.18 -6.53 0.68
C ASP A 140 -14.08 -6.69 -0.56
N ARG A 141 -15.35 -6.26 -0.46
CA ARG A 141 -16.34 -6.45 -1.52
C ARG A 141 -16.09 -5.52 -2.71
N LEU A 142 -16.44 -5.99 -3.90
CA LEU A 142 -16.30 -5.26 -5.15
C LEU A 142 -14.86 -4.76 -5.41
N SER A 143 -13.89 -5.55 -4.99
CA SER A 143 -12.46 -5.30 -5.10
C SER A 143 -11.74 -6.48 -5.76
N ALA A 144 -10.42 -6.38 -5.91
CA ALA A 144 -9.58 -7.48 -6.37
C ALA A 144 -9.75 -8.74 -5.50
N THR A 145 -9.95 -8.60 -4.16
CA THR A 145 -10.16 -9.76 -3.29
C THR A 145 -11.50 -10.46 -3.53
N ASP A 146 -12.55 -9.72 -3.89
CA ASP A 146 -13.85 -10.31 -4.25
C ASP A 146 -13.78 -11.07 -5.59
N TYR A 147 -13.07 -10.49 -6.58
CA TYR A 147 -12.77 -11.20 -7.83
C TYR A 147 -12.01 -12.50 -7.58
N TRP A 148 -10.97 -12.46 -6.76
CA TRP A 148 -10.19 -13.65 -6.40
C TRP A 148 -11.03 -14.72 -5.73
N SER A 149 -11.97 -14.32 -4.87
CA SER A 149 -12.87 -15.29 -4.24
C SER A 149 -13.73 -16.02 -5.25
N ASP A 150 -14.22 -15.33 -6.32
CA ASP A 150 -14.97 -15.97 -7.40
C ASP A 150 -14.11 -17.00 -8.15
N GLN A 151 -12.88 -16.62 -8.51
CA GLN A 151 -11.96 -17.51 -9.20
C GLN A 151 -11.62 -18.76 -8.38
N LEU A 152 -11.48 -18.60 -7.04
CA LEU A 152 -11.24 -19.73 -6.12
C LEU A 152 -12.47 -20.65 -6.05
N MET A 153 -13.69 -20.11 -6.08
CA MET A 153 -14.90 -20.91 -6.12
C MET A 153 -15.03 -21.68 -7.43
N GLU A 154 -14.74 -21.03 -8.57
CA GLU A 154 -14.69 -21.69 -9.87
C GLU A 154 -13.67 -22.84 -9.89
N GLU A 155 -12.46 -22.63 -9.36
CA GLU A 155 -11.43 -23.67 -9.21
C GLU A 155 -11.91 -24.83 -8.33
N ALA A 156 -12.70 -24.52 -7.28
CA ALA A 156 -13.26 -25.49 -6.36
C ALA A 156 -14.44 -26.30 -6.94
N GLY A 157 -15.01 -25.87 -8.08
CA GLY A 157 -16.26 -26.39 -8.63
C GLY A 157 -17.49 -26.03 -7.78
N LEU A 158 -17.44 -24.88 -7.08
CA LEU A 158 -18.52 -24.33 -6.26
C LEU A 158 -19.16 -23.13 -6.99
N ASP A 159 -20.45 -22.88 -6.71
CA ASP A 159 -21.10 -21.63 -7.13
C ASP A 159 -20.53 -20.45 -6.32
N ILE A 160 -20.47 -19.28 -6.95
CA ILE A 160 -19.98 -18.05 -6.28
C ILE A 160 -20.86 -17.65 -5.08
N ASN A 161 -22.11 -18.12 -5.03
CA ASN A 161 -23.06 -17.89 -3.95
C ASN A 161 -22.98 -18.95 -2.83
N ASP A 162 -22.19 -20.02 -3.01
CA ASP A 162 -22.05 -21.08 -2.00
C ASP A 162 -21.27 -20.63 -0.76
N ILE A 163 -20.71 -19.42 -0.76
CA ILE A 163 -19.99 -18.86 0.38
C ILE A 163 -20.61 -17.55 0.85
N TYR A 164 -20.48 -17.28 2.15
CA TYR A 164 -20.85 -16.00 2.74
C TYR A 164 -19.64 -15.08 2.73
N ARG A 165 -19.78 -13.85 2.24
CA ARG A 165 -18.70 -12.88 2.10
C ARG A 165 -18.88 -11.67 3.02
N PRO A 166 -18.55 -11.79 4.33
CA PRO A 166 -18.53 -10.64 5.21
C PRO A 166 -17.49 -9.61 4.71
N GLN A 167 -17.94 -8.38 4.51
CA GLN A 167 -17.05 -7.29 4.14
C GLN A 167 -16.30 -6.78 5.38
N ILE A 168 -14.99 -6.96 5.39
CA ILE A 168 -14.10 -6.49 6.45
C ILE A 168 -12.95 -5.77 5.78
N ASN A 169 -13.04 -4.45 5.70
CA ASN A 169 -12.11 -3.62 4.92
C ASN A 169 -10.76 -3.46 5.62
N ASP A 170 -10.78 -3.27 6.95
CA ASP A 170 -9.55 -3.17 7.74
C ASP A 170 -8.81 -4.50 7.75
N ILE A 171 -7.57 -4.48 7.26
CA ILE A 171 -6.76 -5.67 7.05
C ILE A 171 -6.29 -6.31 8.37
N GLN A 172 -6.03 -5.51 9.41
CA GLN A 172 -5.64 -6.01 10.72
C GLN A 172 -6.84 -6.67 11.41
N LEU A 173 -8.02 -6.02 11.33
CA LEU A 173 -9.26 -6.59 11.85
C LEU A 173 -9.60 -7.90 11.14
N ARG A 174 -9.48 -7.94 9.80
CA ARG A 174 -9.71 -9.17 9.00
C ARG A 174 -8.80 -10.30 9.44
N THR A 175 -7.51 -10.01 9.67
CA THR A 175 -6.53 -10.97 10.17
C THR A 175 -6.88 -11.46 11.58
N THR A 176 -7.25 -10.54 12.47
CA THR A 176 -7.68 -10.86 13.84
C THR A 176 -8.93 -11.73 13.84
N MET A 177 -9.96 -11.39 13.06
CA MET A 177 -11.19 -12.19 12.99
C MET A 177 -10.94 -13.62 12.50
N LEU A 178 -10.01 -13.82 11.56
CA LEU A 178 -9.60 -15.15 11.15
C LEU A 178 -8.90 -15.91 12.29
N THR A 179 -7.96 -15.25 12.97
CA THR A 179 -7.17 -15.87 14.05
C THR A 179 -8.02 -16.23 15.26
N GLU A 180 -8.96 -15.35 15.61
CA GLU A 180 -9.96 -15.57 16.67
C GLU A 180 -11.13 -16.47 16.22
N GLN A 181 -11.09 -16.99 14.97
CA GLN A 181 -12.04 -17.95 14.42
C GLN A 181 -13.48 -17.40 14.30
N LEU A 182 -13.63 -16.09 14.23
CA LEU A 182 -14.89 -15.39 14.00
C LEU A 182 -15.33 -15.48 12.53
N VAL A 183 -14.40 -15.81 11.63
CA VAL A 183 -14.66 -16.18 10.23
C VAL A 183 -13.98 -17.52 9.94
N ASP A 184 -14.46 -18.22 8.89
CA ASP A 184 -13.92 -19.53 8.53
C ASP A 184 -12.66 -19.43 7.66
N ALA A 185 -12.60 -18.40 6.83
CA ALA A 185 -11.48 -18.09 5.94
C ALA A 185 -11.37 -16.59 5.69
N ALA A 186 -10.21 -16.15 5.20
CA ALA A 186 -9.98 -14.78 4.78
C ALA A 186 -9.00 -14.70 3.61
N LEU A 187 -9.21 -13.75 2.71
CA LEU A 187 -8.24 -13.33 1.71
C LEU A 187 -7.36 -12.23 2.29
N LEU A 188 -6.07 -12.52 2.39
CA LEU A 188 -5.08 -11.65 3.03
C LEU A 188 -3.87 -11.42 2.10
N PRO A 189 -3.41 -10.17 1.98
CA PRO A 189 -2.11 -9.86 1.36
C PRO A 189 -0.97 -10.17 2.32
N GLU A 190 0.26 -10.20 1.82
CA GLU A 190 1.44 -10.18 2.70
C GLU A 190 1.66 -8.76 3.27
N PRO A 191 2.09 -8.63 4.52
CA PRO A 191 2.61 -9.65 5.44
C PRO A 191 1.55 -10.36 6.30
N TYR A 192 0.29 -9.96 6.22
CA TYR A 192 -0.80 -10.46 7.08
C TYR A 192 -1.10 -11.95 6.85
N ALA A 193 -0.90 -12.43 5.63
CA ALA A 193 -1.05 -13.84 5.33
C ALA A 193 -0.02 -14.69 6.10
N THR A 194 1.25 -14.29 6.10
CA THR A 194 2.32 -14.95 6.88
C THR A 194 2.05 -14.81 8.38
N GLN A 195 1.61 -13.66 8.86
CA GLN A 195 1.25 -13.46 10.27
C GLN A 195 0.15 -14.43 10.71
N ALA A 196 -0.93 -14.54 9.93
CA ALA A 196 -2.02 -15.47 10.23
C ALA A 196 -1.57 -16.94 10.19
N GLU A 197 -0.70 -17.31 9.24
CA GLU A 197 -0.14 -18.66 9.12
C GLU A 197 0.72 -19.03 10.33
N MET A 198 1.55 -18.12 10.82
CA MET A 198 2.34 -18.31 12.04
C MET A 198 1.48 -18.46 13.31
N GLN A 199 0.26 -17.93 13.31
CA GLN A 199 -0.73 -18.10 14.36
C GLN A 199 -1.53 -19.41 14.23
N GLY A 200 -1.10 -20.31 13.31
CA GLY A 200 -1.63 -21.66 13.13
C GLY A 200 -2.78 -21.74 12.12
N ASN A 201 -3.15 -20.66 11.45
CA ASN A 201 -4.11 -20.70 10.35
C ASN A 201 -3.47 -21.37 9.13
N ARG A 202 -4.29 -21.98 8.27
CA ARG A 202 -3.80 -22.75 7.13
C ARG A 202 -3.90 -21.95 5.84
N ARG A 203 -2.79 -21.78 5.16
CA ARG A 203 -2.78 -21.29 3.78
C ARG A 203 -3.29 -22.39 2.85
N LEU A 204 -4.33 -22.15 2.09
CA LEU A 204 -4.80 -23.06 1.05
C LEU A 204 -4.01 -22.80 -0.24
N ARG A 205 -3.65 -23.89 -0.91
CA ARG A 205 -3.05 -23.83 -2.23
C ARG A 205 -4.12 -23.67 -3.29
N SER A 206 -3.84 -22.86 -4.30
CA SER A 206 -4.66 -22.65 -5.48
C SER A 206 -3.78 -22.75 -6.73
N ARG A 207 -4.36 -23.13 -7.85
CA ARG A 207 -3.70 -23.06 -9.17
C ARG A 207 -3.57 -21.63 -9.68
N LEU A 208 -4.27 -20.70 -9.03
CA LEU A 208 -4.24 -19.27 -9.33
C LEU A 208 -3.00 -18.56 -8.72
N GLU A 209 -2.02 -19.30 -8.22
CA GLU A 209 -0.76 -18.75 -7.74
C GLU A 209 0.19 -18.58 -8.94
N GLY A 210 0.51 -17.36 -9.33
CA GLY A 210 1.51 -17.10 -10.38
C GLY A 210 1.36 -15.78 -11.13
N ASP A 211 2.31 -15.53 -12.04
CA ASP A 211 2.40 -14.28 -12.81
C ASP A 211 1.38 -14.21 -14.00
N SER A 212 0.57 -15.27 -14.19
CA SER A 212 -0.47 -15.32 -15.23
C SER A 212 -1.75 -14.58 -14.86
N LEU A 213 -1.86 -14.14 -13.62
CA LEU A 213 -3.05 -13.48 -13.09
C LEU A 213 -3.10 -12.00 -13.46
N PRO A 214 -4.30 -11.41 -13.63
CA PRO A 214 -4.43 -9.99 -13.88
C PRO A 214 -3.83 -9.15 -12.73
N HIS A 215 -3.17 -8.06 -13.07
CA HIS A 215 -2.60 -7.13 -12.11
C HIS A 215 -3.64 -6.05 -11.78
N PHE A 216 -4.41 -6.28 -10.74
CA PHE A 216 -5.48 -5.36 -10.36
C PHE A 216 -5.07 -4.32 -9.35
N THR A 217 -4.10 -4.59 -8.46
CA THR A 217 -3.61 -3.59 -7.52
C THR A 217 -2.81 -2.51 -8.25
N CYS A 218 -2.95 -1.27 -7.83
CA CYS A 218 -2.35 -0.14 -8.50
C CYS A 218 -2.10 1.05 -7.54
N LEU A 219 -1.28 1.97 -8.01
CA LEU A 219 -1.26 3.34 -7.51
C LEU A 219 -2.12 4.18 -8.46
N ALA A 220 -3.18 4.76 -7.91
CA ALA A 220 -4.06 5.67 -8.64
C ALA A 220 -3.64 7.11 -8.40
N ILE A 221 -3.76 7.94 -9.44
CA ILE A 221 -3.36 9.34 -9.44
C ILE A 221 -4.58 10.19 -9.80
N GLN A 222 -4.81 11.27 -9.07
CA GLN A 222 -5.89 12.20 -9.40
C GLN A 222 -5.63 12.90 -10.76
N ARG A 223 -6.66 12.97 -11.62
CA ARG A 223 -6.56 13.61 -12.93
C ARG A 223 -6.20 15.09 -12.86
N PRO A 224 -6.77 15.94 -11.99
CA PRO A 224 -6.39 17.35 -11.91
C PRO A 224 -4.90 17.57 -11.61
N VAL A 225 -4.27 16.64 -10.89
CA VAL A 225 -2.83 16.68 -10.56
C VAL A 225 -1.97 16.58 -11.82
N LEU A 226 -2.39 15.78 -12.79
CA LEU A 226 -1.65 15.62 -14.06
C LEU A 226 -1.78 16.83 -14.99
N ALA A 227 -2.80 17.67 -14.80
CA ALA A 227 -2.94 18.91 -15.56
C ALA A 227 -2.04 20.05 -15.04
N ASP A 228 -1.57 19.96 -13.81
CA ASP A 228 -0.63 20.91 -13.23
C ASP A 228 0.81 20.49 -13.51
N THR A 229 1.58 21.35 -14.19
CA THR A 229 2.95 21.02 -14.63
C THR A 229 3.89 20.69 -13.48
N MET A 230 3.77 21.39 -12.34
CA MET A 230 4.61 21.13 -11.17
C MET A 230 4.25 19.78 -10.56
N ARG A 231 2.96 19.53 -10.33
CA ARG A 231 2.46 18.27 -9.77
C ARG A 231 2.78 17.08 -10.68
N HIS A 232 2.59 17.22 -11.97
CA HIS A 232 2.93 16.17 -12.93
C HIS A 232 4.41 15.79 -12.85
N ARG A 233 5.30 16.79 -12.76
CA ARG A 233 6.74 16.54 -12.54
C ARG A 233 6.99 15.79 -11.24
N GLN A 234 6.34 16.20 -10.14
CA GLN A 234 6.45 15.50 -8.85
C GLN A 234 6.00 14.04 -8.96
N ILE A 235 4.90 13.76 -9.65
CA ILE A 235 4.42 12.39 -9.91
C ILE A 235 5.46 11.56 -10.66
N LYS A 236 6.05 12.11 -11.73
CA LYS A 236 7.11 11.41 -12.50
C LYS A 236 8.32 11.10 -11.64
N GLN A 237 8.79 12.05 -10.85
CA GLN A 237 9.92 11.86 -9.92
C GLN A 237 9.58 10.82 -8.84
N PHE A 238 8.38 10.87 -8.26
CA PHE A 238 7.89 9.90 -7.29
C PHE A 238 7.88 8.48 -7.87
N LEU A 239 7.25 8.27 -9.02
CA LEU A 239 7.18 6.96 -9.66
C LEU A 239 8.56 6.43 -10.07
N ALA A 240 9.45 7.30 -10.53
CA ALA A 240 10.83 6.94 -10.86
C ALA A 240 11.61 6.49 -9.61
N ALA A 241 11.46 7.21 -8.49
CA ALA A 241 12.08 6.84 -7.22
C ALA A 241 11.54 5.50 -6.68
N VAL A 242 10.22 5.27 -6.73
CA VAL A 242 9.60 4.00 -6.33
C VAL A 242 10.08 2.85 -7.22
N ALA A 243 10.17 3.07 -8.53
CA ALA A 243 10.69 2.07 -9.46
C ALA A 243 12.18 1.76 -9.22
N LYS A 244 12.98 2.77 -8.88
CA LYS A 244 14.38 2.62 -8.47
C LYS A 244 14.50 1.81 -7.19
N ALA A 245 13.69 2.14 -6.17
CA ALA A 245 13.61 1.42 -4.90
C ALA A 245 13.28 -0.07 -5.12
N ALA A 246 12.23 -0.36 -5.88
CA ALA A 246 11.82 -1.73 -6.19
C ALA A 246 12.94 -2.53 -6.91
N ARG A 247 13.63 -1.89 -7.87
CA ARG A 247 14.79 -2.52 -8.55
C ARG A 247 15.94 -2.79 -7.59
N GLN A 248 16.25 -1.85 -6.71
CA GLN A 248 17.30 -2.01 -5.70
C GLN A 248 16.96 -3.13 -4.71
N MET A 249 15.71 -3.19 -4.23
CA MET A 249 15.24 -4.28 -3.36
C MET A 249 15.27 -5.64 -4.04
N ASN A 250 15.16 -5.70 -5.37
CA ASN A 250 15.25 -6.93 -6.16
C ASN A 250 16.67 -7.30 -6.58
N SER A 251 17.67 -6.48 -6.27
CA SER A 251 19.06 -6.75 -6.61
C SER A 251 19.73 -7.67 -5.58
N ALA A 252 20.83 -8.32 -5.98
CA ALA A 252 21.65 -9.12 -5.07
C ALA A 252 22.36 -8.28 -3.99
N GLU A 253 22.45 -6.97 -4.18
CA GLU A 253 23.07 -6.02 -3.25
C GLU A 253 22.10 -5.51 -2.18
N CYS A 254 20.84 -5.95 -2.22
CA CYS A 254 19.82 -5.51 -1.28
C CYS A 254 20.16 -5.98 0.14
N GLN A 255 20.19 -5.04 1.06
CA GLN A 255 20.30 -5.33 2.48
C GLN A 255 18.92 -5.71 3.03
N GLU A 256 18.62 -7.01 3.10
CA GLU A 256 17.33 -7.51 3.64
C GLU A 256 17.03 -6.97 5.04
N ASP A 257 18.06 -6.70 5.86
CA ASP A 257 17.88 -6.12 7.20
C ASP A 257 17.19 -4.76 7.16
N SER A 258 17.48 -3.92 6.16
CA SER A 258 16.79 -2.64 5.98
C SER A 258 15.30 -2.85 5.68
N ILE A 259 14.96 -3.84 4.84
CA ILE A 259 13.57 -4.20 4.54
C ILE A 259 12.87 -4.72 5.80
N ARG A 260 13.51 -5.63 6.54
CA ARG A 260 12.95 -6.20 7.77
C ARG A 260 12.74 -5.14 8.84
N ASN A 261 13.62 -4.12 8.89
CA ASN A 261 13.48 -2.99 9.81
C ASN A 261 12.24 -2.13 9.47
N ILE A 262 11.96 -1.87 8.19
CA ILE A 262 10.72 -1.20 7.76
C ILE A 262 9.51 -1.99 8.23
N LEU A 263 9.49 -3.31 8.03
CA LEU A 263 8.39 -4.15 8.44
C LEU A 263 8.16 -4.13 9.96
N LYS A 264 9.23 -4.12 10.76
CA LYS A 264 9.15 -4.05 12.23
C LYS A 264 8.70 -2.69 12.73
N ILE A 265 9.19 -1.61 12.15
CA ILE A 265 8.98 -0.25 12.66
C ILE A 265 7.75 0.40 12.02
N GLN A 266 7.71 0.46 10.68
CA GLN A 266 6.65 1.16 9.96
C GLN A 266 5.35 0.33 9.91
N TYR A 267 5.45 -0.99 9.65
CA TYR A 267 4.28 -1.87 9.62
C TYR A 267 3.91 -2.41 11.01
N ALA A 268 4.69 -2.06 12.04
CA ALA A 268 4.51 -2.52 13.42
C ALA A 268 4.36 -4.06 13.55
N LEU A 269 5.03 -4.83 12.69
CA LEU A 269 4.95 -6.28 12.71
C LEU A 269 5.78 -6.88 13.85
N PRO A 270 5.33 -7.97 14.47
CA PRO A 270 6.17 -8.77 15.35
C PRO A 270 7.47 -9.17 14.64
N GLY A 271 8.61 -9.06 15.34
CA GLY A 271 9.92 -9.39 14.76
C GLY A 271 9.97 -10.78 14.14
N SER A 272 9.35 -11.77 14.79
CA SER A 272 9.25 -13.15 14.28
C SER A 272 8.52 -13.23 12.93
N VAL A 273 7.49 -12.41 12.69
CA VAL A 273 6.77 -12.37 11.42
C VAL A 273 7.67 -11.71 10.35
N ALA A 274 8.25 -10.54 10.65
CA ALA A 274 9.13 -9.86 9.72
C ALA A 274 10.33 -10.74 9.30
N ASP A 275 10.89 -11.51 10.23
CA ASP A 275 12.03 -12.39 9.97
C ASP A 275 11.65 -13.67 9.18
N SER A 276 10.39 -14.10 9.27
CA SER A 276 9.87 -15.29 8.57
C SER A 276 9.39 -15.01 7.15
N LEU A 277 9.18 -13.73 6.79
CA LEU A 277 8.74 -13.36 5.45
C LEU A 277 9.77 -13.76 4.40
N LYS A 278 9.27 -14.42 3.34
CA LYS A 278 10.05 -14.77 2.16
C LYS A 278 9.78 -13.75 1.07
N PHE A 279 10.78 -12.95 0.75
CA PHE A 279 10.69 -12.00 -0.35
C PHE A 279 10.93 -12.75 -1.67
N THR A 280 9.97 -12.67 -2.58
CA THR A 280 10.15 -13.23 -3.94
C THR A 280 10.62 -12.13 -4.89
N ARG A 281 9.74 -11.18 -5.17
CA ARG A 281 10.04 -10.02 -6.02
C ARG A 281 9.12 -8.88 -5.60
N PHE A 282 9.69 -7.70 -5.43
CA PHE A 282 8.91 -6.50 -5.16
C PHE A 282 8.36 -5.91 -6.45
N PRO A 283 7.11 -5.40 -6.44
CA PRO A 283 6.51 -4.86 -7.64
C PRO A 283 7.25 -3.59 -8.10
N VAL A 284 7.65 -3.59 -9.36
CA VAL A 284 8.05 -2.36 -10.04
C VAL A 284 6.78 -1.80 -10.67
N PRO A 285 6.43 -0.53 -10.45
CA PRO A 285 5.26 0.07 -11.07
C PRO A 285 5.30 -0.12 -12.59
N LEU A 286 4.23 -0.65 -13.15
CA LEU A 286 4.10 -0.97 -14.56
C LEU A 286 2.93 -0.18 -15.16
N GLU A 287 3.04 0.10 -16.46
CA GLU A 287 1.91 0.62 -17.21
C GLU A 287 0.70 -0.34 -17.13
N ALA A 288 -0.49 0.23 -17.03
CA ALA A 288 -1.72 -0.54 -16.97
C ALA A 288 -1.97 -1.27 -18.28
N LYS A 289 -2.25 -2.57 -18.19
CA LYS A 289 -2.58 -3.38 -19.35
C LYS A 289 -4.07 -3.31 -19.65
N GLU A 290 -4.43 -2.98 -20.86
CA GLU A 290 -5.83 -2.90 -21.30
C GLU A 290 -6.62 -4.18 -20.98
N LYS A 291 -6.02 -5.35 -21.17
CA LYS A 291 -6.63 -6.65 -20.87
C LYS A 291 -7.04 -6.81 -19.41
N ASP A 292 -6.26 -6.25 -18.46
CA ASP A 292 -6.55 -6.34 -17.02
C ASP A 292 -7.72 -5.40 -16.65
N ILE A 293 -7.76 -4.21 -17.27
CA ILE A 293 -8.89 -3.29 -17.13
C ILE A 293 -10.16 -3.89 -17.73
N ASP A 294 -10.09 -4.50 -18.91
CA ASP A 294 -11.21 -5.15 -19.58
C ASP A 294 -11.74 -6.34 -18.77
N GLU A 295 -10.87 -7.10 -18.11
CA GLU A 295 -11.31 -8.17 -17.23
C GLU A 295 -12.06 -7.62 -16.02
N ALA A 296 -11.58 -6.55 -15.41
CA ALA A 296 -12.28 -5.87 -14.32
C ALA A 296 -13.65 -5.34 -14.75
N VAL A 297 -13.74 -4.74 -15.94
CA VAL A 297 -15.02 -4.26 -16.52
C VAL A 297 -15.98 -5.43 -16.75
N ARG A 298 -15.51 -6.54 -17.33
CA ARG A 298 -16.35 -7.73 -17.57
C ARG A 298 -16.90 -8.29 -16.26
N TRP A 299 -16.04 -8.40 -15.25
CA TRP A 299 -16.44 -8.93 -13.94
C TRP A 299 -17.46 -8.03 -13.24
N LEU A 300 -17.24 -6.70 -13.23
CA LEU A 300 -18.19 -5.74 -12.66
C LEU A 300 -19.54 -5.76 -13.42
N THR A 301 -19.51 -5.91 -14.75
CA THR A 301 -20.72 -5.98 -15.56
C THR A 301 -21.56 -7.21 -15.22
N LYS A 302 -20.93 -8.37 -15.02
CA LYS A 302 -21.63 -9.59 -14.57
C LYS A 302 -22.31 -9.43 -13.21
N ARG A 303 -21.84 -8.47 -12.40
CA ARG A 303 -22.38 -8.14 -11.08
C ARG A 303 -23.34 -6.95 -11.11
N GLU A 304 -23.84 -6.55 -12.27
CA GLU A 304 -24.73 -5.40 -12.47
C GLU A 304 -24.10 -4.07 -11.98
N ARG A 305 -22.79 -3.96 -12.04
CA ARG A 305 -21.98 -2.79 -11.64
C ARG A 305 -21.14 -2.26 -12.80
N ALA A 306 -21.69 -2.29 -14.04
CA ALA A 306 -20.98 -1.84 -15.22
C ALA A 306 -20.48 -0.39 -15.07
N PRO A 307 -19.18 -0.15 -15.22
CA PRO A 307 -18.62 1.20 -15.15
C PRO A 307 -18.97 1.98 -16.42
N LYS A 308 -18.99 3.32 -16.31
CA LYS A 308 -19.10 4.18 -17.50
C LYS A 308 -17.87 4.01 -18.40
N LYS A 309 -18.06 4.02 -19.73
CA LYS A 309 -16.97 3.87 -20.73
C LYS A 309 -15.84 4.88 -20.50
N GLN A 310 -16.16 6.13 -20.23
CA GLN A 310 -15.16 7.18 -19.95
C GLN A 310 -14.20 6.86 -18.82
N ARG A 311 -14.62 6.08 -17.82
CA ARG A 311 -13.75 5.64 -16.71
C ARG A 311 -12.73 4.62 -17.14
N ARG A 312 -13.15 3.63 -17.93
CA ARG A 312 -12.24 2.65 -18.52
C ARG A 312 -11.12 3.34 -19.30
N ASP A 313 -11.50 4.24 -20.21
CA ASP A 313 -10.55 4.92 -21.07
C ASP A 313 -9.61 5.85 -20.26
N SER A 314 -10.08 6.42 -19.14
CA SER A 314 -9.26 7.27 -18.29
C SER A 314 -8.16 6.52 -17.53
N LEU A 315 -8.37 5.24 -17.22
CA LEU A 315 -7.37 4.41 -16.55
C LEU A 315 -6.21 4.01 -17.47
N LEU A 316 -6.38 4.13 -18.78
CA LEU A 316 -5.34 3.86 -19.78
C LEU A 316 -4.38 5.03 -19.98
N CYS A 317 -4.65 6.21 -19.39
CA CYS A 317 -3.70 7.31 -19.46
C CYS A 317 -2.42 6.95 -18.70
N ASN A 318 -1.29 6.98 -19.40
CA ASN A 318 0.02 6.75 -18.81
C ASN A 318 0.50 8.02 -18.08
N PRO A 319 0.64 7.99 -16.73
CA PRO A 319 1.09 9.17 -15.98
C PRO A 319 2.57 9.51 -16.22
N MET A 320 3.31 8.66 -16.91
CA MET A 320 4.72 8.88 -17.28
C MET A 320 4.89 9.58 -18.62
N GLU A 321 3.84 9.65 -19.43
CA GLU A 321 3.88 10.39 -20.70
C GLU A 321 3.82 11.90 -20.47
N PRO A 322 4.36 12.69 -21.43
CA PRO A 322 4.38 14.16 -21.35
C PRO A 322 3.00 14.81 -21.45
#